data_551d027518ce762dc27a50d848919872
#
_entry.id   551d027518ce762dc27a50d848919872
#
_cell.length_a   1.000
_cell.length_b   1.000
_cell.length_c   1.000
_cell.angle_alpha   90.00
_cell.angle_beta   90.00
_cell.angle_gamma   90.00
#
_symmetry.space_group_name_H-M   'P 1'
#
loop_
_entity.id
_entity.type
_entity.pdbx_description
1 polymer ?
#
loop_
_entity_poly.entity_id
_entity_poly.type
_entity_poly.pdbx_seq_one_letter_code
_entity_poly.pdbx_strand_id
1 'polypeptide(L)'
;MKILVTGGAGYIGSHVVKLLLENSDHEITILDNLVTGFQETMDALGIIAKENDASLNFLKEDLSDFKIVERIMREYRFDAIIHFAASLVVPESVENPLKYYLNNTGNTANLIKCATENGVKKFIFSSTAATYGEPDANVVNLESGLKESDPTDPINPYGMSKLMSERVLKDTAFASDDFKYAALRYFNVAGSDPDGRIGQSTENATLLIKVAAEAATGKREKMYIFGDDY
;
A
#
# COMPACT_ATOMS: atom_id res chain seq x y z
N MET A 1 3.41 -3.61 20.31
CA MET A 1 2.15 -3.94 19.61
C MET A 1 2.40 -5.03 18.60
N LYS A 2 1.38 -5.86 18.32
CA LYS A 2 1.39 -6.80 17.20
C LYS A 2 0.82 -6.12 15.97
N ILE A 3 1.62 -5.96 14.93
CA ILE A 3 1.24 -5.23 13.71
C ILE A 3 1.24 -6.18 12.52
N LEU A 4 0.11 -6.22 11.80
CA LEU A 4 0.03 -6.87 10.50
C LEU A 4 0.37 -5.85 9.41
N VAL A 5 1.34 -6.17 8.55
CA VAL A 5 1.65 -5.39 7.35
C VAL A 5 1.32 -6.24 6.13
N THR A 6 0.26 -5.89 5.40
CA THR A 6 -0.07 -6.57 4.15
C THR A 6 0.64 -5.88 2.99
N GLY A 7 1.14 -6.65 2.03
CA GLY A 7 1.98 -6.10 0.96
C GLY A 7 3.38 -5.68 1.43
N GLY A 8 3.84 -6.27 2.55
CA GLY A 8 5.12 -5.92 3.18
C GLY A 8 6.36 -6.36 2.40
N ALA A 9 6.23 -7.26 1.44
CA ALA A 9 7.31 -7.65 0.53
C ALA A 9 7.43 -6.72 -0.70
N GLY A 10 6.46 -5.81 -0.89
CA GLY A 10 6.47 -4.80 -1.94
C GLY A 10 7.34 -3.59 -1.60
N TYR A 11 7.49 -2.66 -2.55
CA TYR A 11 8.38 -1.51 -2.44
C TYR A 11 8.11 -0.65 -1.19
N ILE A 12 6.92 -0.06 -1.07
CA ILE A 12 6.59 0.83 0.06
C ILE A 12 6.50 0.05 1.37
N GLY A 13 5.84 -1.12 1.33
CA GLY A 13 5.65 -1.96 2.51
C GLY A 13 6.96 -2.37 3.16
N SER A 14 7.96 -2.76 2.36
CA SER A 14 9.28 -3.18 2.87
C SER A 14 10.04 -2.05 3.57
N HIS A 15 9.95 -0.81 3.04
CA HIS A 15 10.58 0.35 3.69
C HIS A 15 9.90 0.68 5.03
N VAL A 16 8.58 0.58 5.10
CA VAL A 16 7.85 0.77 6.37
C VAL A 16 8.19 -0.33 7.37
N VAL A 17 8.22 -1.59 6.93
CA VAL A 17 8.65 -2.72 7.79
C VAL A 17 10.06 -2.50 8.30
N LYS A 18 11.02 -2.13 7.43
CA LYS A 18 12.39 -1.80 7.84
C LYS A 18 12.40 -0.75 8.96
N LEU A 19 11.71 0.37 8.75
CA LEU A 19 11.66 1.44 9.75
C LEU A 19 11.06 0.97 11.09
N LEU A 20 10.05 0.11 11.07
CA LEU A 20 9.46 -0.47 12.28
C LEU A 20 10.45 -1.40 13.01
N LEU A 21 11.18 -2.23 12.26
CA LEU A 21 12.19 -3.14 12.82
C LEU A 21 13.36 -2.39 13.46
N GLU A 22 13.78 -1.26 12.87
CA GLU A 22 14.93 -0.48 13.36
C GLU A 22 14.57 0.48 14.51
N ASN A 23 13.30 0.90 14.64
CA ASN A 23 12.93 2.00 15.53
C ASN A 23 11.83 1.66 16.54
N SER A 24 11.43 0.40 16.67
CA SER A 24 10.37 0.03 17.61
C SER A 24 10.48 -1.41 18.11
N ASP A 25 9.88 -1.68 19.28
CA ASP A 25 9.75 -3.02 19.87
C ASP A 25 8.45 -3.72 19.43
N HIS A 26 7.98 -3.44 18.22
CA HIS A 26 6.73 -4.03 17.70
C HIS A 26 6.98 -5.43 17.14
N GLU A 27 6.04 -6.34 17.36
CA GLU A 27 6.02 -7.64 16.70
C GLU A 27 5.40 -7.47 15.30
N ILE A 28 6.20 -7.60 14.26
CA ILE A 28 5.75 -7.39 12.87
C ILE A 28 5.43 -8.72 12.22
N THR A 29 4.23 -8.83 11.65
CA THR A 29 3.85 -9.93 10.76
C THR A 29 3.57 -9.37 9.38
N ILE A 30 4.27 -9.87 8.37
CA ILE A 30 3.99 -9.56 6.96
C ILE A 30 3.06 -10.62 6.40
N LEU A 31 2.03 -10.18 5.66
CA LEU A 31 1.20 -11.03 4.80
C LEU A 31 1.36 -10.55 3.36
N ASP A 32 1.91 -11.41 2.50
CA ASP A 32 2.17 -11.10 1.10
C ASP A 32 2.15 -12.38 0.26
N ASN A 33 1.55 -12.35 -0.91
CA ASN A 33 1.50 -13.51 -1.83
C ASN A 33 2.68 -13.55 -2.81
N LEU A 34 3.56 -12.54 -2.79
CA LEU A 34 4.71 -12.36 -3.67
C LEU A 34 4.37 -12.26 -5.17
N VAL A 35 3.14 -11.84 -5.54
CA VAL A 35 2.79 -11.60 -6.94
C VAL A 35 3.55 -10.39 -7.51
N THR A 36 3.75 -9.35 -6.69
CA THR A 36 4.54 -8.15 -7.03
C THR A 36 5.65 -7.88 -6.04
N GLY A 37 5.66 -8.57 -4.91
CA GLY A 37 6.73 -8.59 -3.93
C GLY A 37 7.82 -9.59 -4.31
N PHE A 38 8.97 -9.51 -3.64
CA PHE A 38 10.14 -10.32 -3.93
C PHE A 38 10.60 -11.09 -2.68
N GLN A 39 11.00 -12.34 -2.87
CA GLN A 39 11.55 -13.17 -1.77
C GLN A 39 12.84 -12.53 -1.23
N GLU A 40 13.67 -11.96 -2.10
CA GLU A 40 14.92 -11.28 -1.73
C GLU A 40 14.67 -10.08 -0.78
N THR A 41 13.53 -9.41 -0.93
CA THR A 41 13.11 -8.36 0.00
C THR A 41 12.84 -8.95 1.39
N MET A 42 12.18 -10.11 1.46
CA MET A 42 11.92 -10.80 2.72
C MET A 42 13.21 -11.29 3.38
N ASP A 43 14.16 -11.79 2.59
CA ASP A 43 15.48 -12.22 3.07
C ASP A 43 16.27 -11.04 3.66
N ALA A 44 16.25 -9.88 2.97
CA ALA A 44 16.87 -8.65 3.48
C ALA A 44 16.22 -8.14 4.78
N LEU A 45 14.88 -8.14 4.85
CA LEU A 45 14.15 -7.77 6.07
C LEU A 45 14.43 -8.73 7.22
N GLY A 46 14.61 -10.02 6.94
CA GLY A 46 15.02 -11.03 7.92
C GLY A 46 16.42 -10.78 8.51
N ILE A 47 17.35 -10.28 7.69
CA ILE A 47 18.68 -9.85 8.15
C ILE A 47 18.54 -8.61 9.05
N ILE A 48 17.82 -7.60 8.61
CA ILE A 48 17.58 -6.36 9.37
C ILE A 48 16.92 -6.66 10.72
N ALA A 49 15.94 -7.57 10.74
CA ALA A 49 15.28 -7.98 11.99
C ALA A 49 16.28 -8.58 12.99
N LYS A 50 17.19 -9.45 12.52
CA LYS A 50 18.24 -10.06 13.37
C LYS A 50 19.24 -9.04 13.88
N GLU A 51 19.66 -8.09 13.05
CA GLU A 51 20.58 -7.02 13.41
C GLU A 51 20.03 -6.13 14.54
N ASN A 52 18.69 -5.98 14.61
CA ASN A 52 18.01 -5.12 15.58
C ASN A 52 17.30 -5.90 16.71
N ASP A 53 17.51 -7.21 16.82
CA ASP A 53 16.82 -8.10 17.79
C ASP A 53 15.28 -7.93 17.73
N ALA A 54 14.76 -7.67 16.53
CA ALA A 54 13.36 -7.37 16.29
C ALA A 54 12.56 -8.61 15.83
N SER A 55 11.28 -8.66 16.22
CA SER A 55 10.38 -9.75 15.87
C SER A 55 9.76 -9.56 14.50
N LEU A 56 10.10 -10.43 13.55
CA LEU A 56 9.53 -10.46 12.21
C LEU A 56 8.99 -11.85 11.89
N ASN A 57 7.73 -11.92 11.46
CA ASN A 57 7.09 -13.12 10.95
C ASN A 57 6.62 -12.89 9.51
N PHE A 58 6.65 -13.92 8.67
CA PHE A 58 6.20 -13.87 7.28
C PHE A 58 5.16 -14.96 6.99
N LEU A 59 4.01 -14.53 6.48
CA LEU A 59 2.92 -15.37 6.01
C LEU A 59 2.79 -15.20 4.50
N LYS A 60 3.23 -16.21 3.74
CA LYS A 60 3.05 -16.23 2.28
C LYS A 60 1.63 -16.70 1.97
N GLU A 61 0.68 -15.76 2.04
CA GLU A 61 -0.74 -16.04 1.88
C GLU A 61 -1.41 -14.95 1.04
N ASP A 62 -2.58 -15.24 0.48
CA ASP A 62 -3.34 -14.33 -0.37
C ASP A 62 -4.55 -13.76 0.38
N LEU A 63 -4.75 -12.44 0.29
CA LEU A 63 -5.91 -11.77 0.89
C LEU A 63 -7.26 -12.17 0.24
N SER A 64 -7.23 -12.76 -0.95
CA SER A 64 -8.43 -13.31 -1.60
C SER A 64 -8.92 -14.61 -0.97
N ASP A 65 -8.09 -15.31 -0.21
CA ASP A 65 -8.53 -16.42 0.63
C ASP A 65 -9.10 -15.91 1.97
N PHE A 66 -10.38 -15.58 1.96
CA PHE A 66 -11.08 -15.02 3.11
C PHE A 66 -11.03 -15.92 4.36
N LYS A 67 -10.97 -17.24 4.17
CA LYS A 67 -10.88 -18.20 5.31
C LYS A 67 -9.50 -18.16 5.96
N ILE A 68 -8.46 -18.02 5.15
CA ILE A 68 -7.09 -17.84 5.63
C ILE A 68 -6.98 -16.53 6.41
N VAL A 69 -7.48 -15.42 5.85
CA VAL A 69 -7.48 -14.11 6.52
C VAL A 69 -8.18 -14.17 7.87
N GLU A 70 -9.39 -14.75 7.94
CA GLU A 70 -10.14 -14.93 9.19
C GLU A 70 -9.34 -15.74 10.23
N ARG A 71 -8.72 -16.86 9.79
CA ARG A 71 -7.90 -17.70 10.67
C ARG A 71 -6.70 -16.91 11.22
N ILE A 72 -5.96 -16.20 10.37
CA ILE A 72 -4.79 -15.41 10.76
C ILE A 72 -5.18 -14.33 11.77
N MET A 73 -6.25 -13.58 11.51
CA MET A 73 -6.72 -12.54 12.43
C MET A 73 -7.06 -13.08 13.82
N ARG A 74 -7.73 -14.25 13.88
CA ARG A 74 -8.09 -14.91 15.14
C ARG A 74 -6.88 -15.47 15.89
N GLU A 75 -5.90 -16.05 15.19
CA GLU A 75 -4.72 -16.68 15.79
C GLU A 75 -3.70 -15.67 16.30
N TYR A 76 -3.38 -14.64 15.52
CA TYR A 76 -2.32 -13.68 15.83
C TYR A 76 -2.78 -12.53 16.73
N ARG A 77 -4.06 -12.14 16.70
CA ARG A 77 -4.65 -11.06 17.51
C ARG A 77 -3.87 -9.76 17.40
N PHE A 78 -3.88 -9.16 16.23
CA PHE A 78 -3.17 -7.92 15.95
C PHE A 78 -3.79 -6.72 16.67
N ASP A 79 -2.96 -5.77 17.06
CA ASP A 79 -3.36 -4.45 17.60
C ASP A 79 -3.62 -3.43 16.49
N ALA A 80 -2.87 -3.57 15.38
CA ALA A 80 -2.93 -2.64 14.26
C ALA A 80 -2.68 -3.35 12.91
N ILE A 81 -3.21 -2.76 11.85
CA ILE A 81 -2.94 -3.16 10.46
C ILE A 81 -2.39 -1.99 9.67
N ILE A 82 -1.36 -2.25 8.85
CA ILE A 82 -0.89 -1.34 7.80
C ILE A 82 -1.09 -2.06 6.47
N HIS A 83 -1.97 -1.53 5.63
CA HIS A 83 -2.45 -2.23 4.44
C HIS A 83 -1.89 -1.60 3.16
N PHE A 84 -0.89 -2.24 2.56
CA PHE A 84 -0.29 -1.86 1.26
C PHE A 84 -0.69 -2.77 0.11
N ALA A 85 -1.11 -4.01 0.38
CA ALA A 85 -1.42 -4.99 -0.66
C ALA A 85 -2.54 -4.49 -1.59
N ALA A 86 -2.22 -4.33 -2.87
CA ALA A 86 -3.17 -3.90 -3.90
C ALA A 86 -2.60 -4.12 -5.31
N SER A 87 -3.47 -4.20 -6.31
CA SER A 87 -3.12 -3.96 -7.71
C SER A 87 -3.00 -2.45 -7.95
N LEU A 88 -1.96 -2.00 -8.69
CA LEU A 88 -1.58 -0.57 -8.73
C LEU A 88 -1.36 0.01 -10.14
N VAL A 89 -1.49 -0.81 -11.20
CA VAL A 89 -1.21 -0.39 -12.57
C VAL A 89 -2.45 0.27 -13.20
N VAL A 90 -2.41 1.60 -13.36
CA VAL A 90 -3.57 2.38 -13.84
C VAL A 90 -4.06 1.93 -15.22
N PRO A 91 -3.23 1.77 -16.28
CA PRO A 91 -3.69 1.27 -17.57
C PRO A 91 -4.38 -0.10 -17.47
N GLU A 92 -3.80 -1.04 -16.73
CA GLU A 92 -4.40 -2.35 -16.50
C GLU A 92 -5.78 -2.25 -15.82
N SER A 93 -5.96 -1.26 -14.94
CA SER A 93 -7.26 -1.07 -14.27
C SER A 93 -8.38 -0.71 -15.25
N VAL A 94 -8.05 0.00 -16.33
CA VAL A 94 -9.02 0.35 -17.39
C VAL A 94 -9.35 -0.88 -18.24
N GLU A 95 -8.34 -1.71 -18.54
CA GLU A 95 -8.52 -2.93 -19.34
C GLU A 95 -9.23 -4.04 -18.56
N ASN A 96 -8.97 -4.15 -17.25
CA ASN A 96 -9.55 -5.18 -16.39
C ASN A 96 -10.06 -4.60 -15.06
N PRO A 97 -11.14 -3.81 -15.06
CA PRO A 97 -11.64 -3.11 -13.89
C PRO A 97 -12.09 -4.06 -12.77
N LEU A 98 -12.68 -5.21 -13.09
CA LEU A 98 -13.16 -6.16 -12.09
C LEU A 98 -12.01 -6.75 -11.24
N LYS A 99 -10.82 -6.97 -11.82
CA LYS A 99 -9.62 -7.35 -11.07
C LYS A 99 -9.35 -6.35 -9.94
N TYR A 100 -9.44 -5.05 -10.24
CA TYR A 100 -9.17 -3.98 -9.28
C TYR A 100 -10.24 -3.87 -8.20
N TYR A 101 -11.51 -3.93 -8.56
CA TYR A 101 -12.59 -3.91 -7.57
C TYR A 101 -12.57 -5.13 -6.65
N LEU A 102 -12.34 -6.31 -7.18
CA LEU A 102 -12.27 -7.53 -6.35
C LEU A 102 -11.01 -7.54 -5.49
N ASN A 103 -9.84 -7.29 -6.08
CA ASN A 103 -8.57 -7.35 -5.35
C ASN A 103 -8.40 -6.19 -4.37
N ASN A 104 -8.66 -4.94 -4.79
CA ASN A 104 -8.42 -3.78 -3.93
C ASN A 104 -9.58 -3.54 -2.97
N THR A 105 -10.83 -3.41 -3.48
CA THR A 105 -11.97 -3.08 -2.61
C THR A 105 -12.50 -4.31 -1.88
N GLY A 106 -12.70 -5.43 -2.58
CA GLY A 106 -13.25 -6.64 -1.99
C GLY A 106 -12.37 -7.23 -0.89
N ASN A 107 -11.08 -7.40 -1.16
CA ASN A 107 -10.14 -7.94 -0.17
C ASN A 107 -9.95 -6.97 1.01
N THR A 108 -9.90 -5.65 0.76
CA THR A 108 -9.83 -4.64 1.81
C THR A 108 -11.06 -4.68 2.71
N ALA A 109 -12.27 -4.77 2.14
CA ALA A 109 -13.51 -4.87 2.91
C ALA A 109 -13.53 -6.13 3.79
N ASN A 110 -13.11 -7.28 3.25
CA ASN A 110 -12.98 -8.51 4.04
C ASN A 110 -11.93 -8.38 5.15
N LEU A 111 -10.77 -7.77 4.86
CA LEU A 111 -9.73 -7.54 5.87
C LEU A 111 -10.23 -6.65 7.00
N ILE A 112 -10.97 -5.56 6.69
CA ILE A 112 -11.59 -4.66 7.67
C ILE A 112 -12.61 -5.42 8.51
N LYS A 113 -13.48 -6.24 7.89
CA LYS A 113 -14.44 -7.09 8.60
C LYS A 113 -13.70 -7.99 9.60
N CYS A 114 -12.73 -8.77 9.15
CA CYS A 114 -11.95 -9.65 10.01
C CYS A 114 -11.22 -8.89 11.12
N ALA A 115 -10.69 -7.68 10.82
CA ALA A 115 -10.03 -6.82 11.79
C ALA A 115 -10.98 -6.40 12.92
N THR A 116 -12.16 -5.89 12.60
CA THR A 116 -13.15 -5.42 13.58
C THR A 116 -13.71 -6.58 14.42
N GLU A 117 -14.00 -7.73 13.80
CA GLU A 117 -14.46 -8.93 14.49
C GLU A 117 -13.43 -9.52 15.47
N ASN A 118 -12.13 -9.24 15.27
CA ASN A 118 -11.04 -9.70 16.12
C ASN A 118 -10.42 -8.59 16.99
N GLY A 119 -11.09 -7.44 17.12
CA GLY A 119 -10.73 -6.38 18.06
C GLY A 119 -9.55 -5.51 17.65
N VAL A 120 -9.16 -5.51 16.37
CA VAL A 120 -8.15 -4.57 15.84
C VAL A 120 -8.74 -3.17 15.82
N LYS A 121 -8.04 -2.22 16.46
CA LYS A 121 -8.53 -0.85 16.65
C LYS A 121 -7.89 0.18 15.74
N LYS A 122 -6.78 -0.15 15.10
CA LYS A 122 -5.98 0.80 14.31
C LYS A 122 -5.74 0.27 12.91
N PHE A 123 -6.08 1.07 11.90
CA PHE A 123 -5.92 0.69 10.50
C PHE A 123 -5.28 1.83 9.70
N ILE A 124 -4.10 1.60 9.13
CA ILE A 124 -3.45 2.53 8.20
C ILE A 124 -3.63 1.96 6.80
N PHE A 125 -4.16 2.77 5.90
CA PHE A 125 -4.47 2.38 4.53
C PHE A 125 -3.64 3.16 3.52
N SER A 126 -2.96 2.43 2.66
CA SER A 126 -2.28 2.97 1.48
C SER A 126 -3.32 3.34 0.43
N SER A 127 -3.79 4.59 0.48
CA SER A 127 -4.64 5.18 -0.56
C SER A 127 -3.77 5.83 -1.65
N THR A 128 -4.33 6.75 -2.42
CA THR A 128 -3.66 7.36 -3.55
C THR A 128 -4.21 8.76 -3.84
N ALA A 129 -3.37 9.64 -4.36
CA ALA A 129 -3.80 10.91 -4.93
C ALA A 129 -4.75 10.76 -6.14
N ALA A 130 -4.73 9.60 -6.82
CA ALA A 130 -5.67 9.31 -7.91
C ALA A 130 -7.15 9.32 -7.48
N THR A 131 -7.44 9.34 -6.18
CA THR A 131 -8.79 9.54 -5.65
C THR A 131 -9.37 10.93 -5.94
N TYR A 132 -8.52 11.92 -6.16
CA TYR A 132 -8.97 13.29 -6.50
C TYR A 132 -9.39 13.43 -7.97
N GLY A 133 -8.94 12.55 -8.86
CA GLY A 133 -9.18 12.66 -10.31
C GLY A 133 -8.49 13.86 -10.92
N GLU A 134 -9.21 14.60 -11.76
CA GLU A 134 -8.79 15.88 -12.34
C GLU A 134 -9.46 17.03 -11.57
N PRO A 135 -8.76 17.71 -10.66
CA PRO A 135 -9.36 18.75 -9.82
C PRO A 135 -9.83 19.95 -10.65
N ASP A 136 -11.09 20.36 -10.46
CA ASP A 136 -11.63 21.56 -11.10
C ASP A 136 -11.05 22.83 -10.44
N ALA A 137 -10.29 23.62 -11.20
CA ALA A 137 -9.70 24.87 -10.75
C ALA A 137 -10.74 25.94 -10.32
N ASN A 138 -12.01 25.80 -10.70
CA ASN A 138 -13.09 26.65 -10.21
C ASN A 138 -13.58 26.27 -8.80
N VAL A 139 -13.26 25.06 -8.36
CA VAL A 139 -13.70 24.51 -7.06
C VAL A 139 -12.54 24.43 -6.08
N VAL A 140 -11.34 24.14 -6.58
CA VAL A 140 -10.12 23.92 -5.77
C VAL A 140 -9.08 24.98 -6.08
N ASN A 141 -8.47 25.56 -5.06
CA ASN A 141 -7.33 26.46 -5.26
C ASN A 141 -6.05 25.63 -5.51
N LEU A 142 -5.72 25.41 -6.75
CA LEU A 142 -4.54 24.63 -7.17
C LEU A 142 -3.20 25.26 -6.75
N GLU A 143 -3.14 26.60 -6.56
CA GLU A 143 -1.92 27.26 -6.09
C GLU A 143 -1.57 26.89 -4.64
N SER A 144 -2.58 26.62 -3.81
CA SER A 144 -2.39 26.17 -2.43
C SER A 144 -2.19 24.67 -2.28
N GLY A 145 -2.29 23.91 -3.38
CA GLY A 145 -2.30 22.46 -3.40
C GLY A 145 -3.63 21.86 -2.94
N LEU A 146 -3.79 20.55 -3.21
CA LEU A 146 -4.96 19.78 -2.79
C LEU A 146 -4.98 19.54 -1.28
N LYS A 147 -6.17 19.56 -0.70
CA LYS A 147 -6.44 19.23 0.71
C LYS A 147 -7.27 17.96 0.79
N GLU A 148 -7.23 17.30 1.94
CA GLU A 148 -8.01 16.09 2.20
C GLU A 148 -9.53 16.31 2.16
N SER A 149 -9.97 17.57 2.35
CA SER A 149 -11.38 17.99 2.27
C SER A 149 -11.88 18.24 0.86
N ASP A 150 -10.98 18.31 -0.13
CA ASP A 150 -11.34 18.61 -1.51
C ASP A 150 -12.12 17.45 -2.14
N PRO A 151 -12.95 17.73 -3.16
CA PRO A 151 -13.75 16.70 -3.84
C PRO A 151 -12.90 15.57 -4.38
N THR A 152 -13.45 14.36 -4.35
CA THR A 152 -12.84 13.16 -4.91
C THR A 152 -13.69 12.63 -6.05
N ASP A 153 -13.11 12.53 -7.25
CA ASP A 153 -13.77 12.01 -8.45
C ASP A 153 -12.76 11.26 -9.34
N PRO A 154 -12.41 10.00 -8.96
CA PRO A 154 -11.41 9.23 -9.68
C PRO A 154 -11.80 8.98 -11.14
N ILE A 155 -10.86 9.20 -12.06
CA ILE A 155 -11.05 9.02 -13.51
C ILE A 155 -10.70 7.62 -14.01
N ASN A 156 -10.31 6.71 -13.12
CA ASN A 156 -9.96 5.34 -13.49
C ASN A 156 -10.35 4.34 -12.37
N PRO A 157 -10.50 3.03 -12.73
CA PRO A 157 -10.91 2.00 -11.77
C PRO A 157 -9.93 1.78 -10.62
N TYR A 158 -8.63 2.01 -10.80
CA TYR A 158 -7.65 1.96 -9.71
C TYR A 158 -7.97 3.02 -8.64
N GLY A 159 -8.07 4.29 -9.03
CA GLY A 159 -8.43 5.39 -8.12
C GLY A 159 -9.77 5.15 -7.45
N MET A 160 -10.78 4.71 -8.23
CA MET A 160 -12.11 4.39 -7.70
C MET A 160 -12.06 3.25 -6.69
N SER A 161 -11.31 2.17 -6.95
CA SER A 161 -11.18 1.05 -6.00
C SER A 161 -10.57 1.46 -4.67
N LYS A 162 -9.62 2.40 -4.68
CA LYS A 162 -9.03 2.98 -3.48
C LYS A 162 -10.02 3.88 -2.75
N LEU A 163 -10.74 4.74 -3.46
CA LEU A 163 -11.79 5.60 -2.87
C LEU A 163 -12.91 4.78 -2.22
N MET A 164 -13.36 3.70 -2.88
CA MET A 164 -14.34 2.79 -2.29
C MET A 164 -13.83 2.14 -1.01
N SER A 165 -12.54 1.78 -0.93
CA SER A 165 -11.93 1.26 0.29
C SER A 165 -11.86 2.31 1.40
N GLU A 166 -11.55 3.58 1.07
CA GLU A 166 -11.65 4.69 2.04
C GLU A 166 -13.07 4.85 2.57
N ARG A 167 -14.08 4.69 1.70
CA ARG A 167 -15.47 4.76 2.11
C ARG A 167 -15.84 3.65 3.09
N VAL A 168 -15.43 2.42 2.83
CA VAL A 168 -15.62 1.29 3.75
C VAL A 168 -14.98 1.59 5.11
N LEU A 169 -13.74 2.11 5.14
CA LEU A 169 -13.05 2.50 6.38
C LEU A 169 -13.82 3.59 7.14
N LYS A 170 -14.27 4.63 6.44
CA LYS A 170 -15.02 5.74 7.01
C LYS A 170 -16.32 5.27 7.66
N ASP A 171 -17.10 4.46 6.94
CA ASP A 171 -18.39 3.98 7.43
C ASP A 171 -18.20 2.98 8.58
N THR A 172 -17.17 2.16 8.56
CA THR A 172 -16.78 1.27 9.66
C THR A 172 -16.39 2.06 10.91
N ALA A 173 -15.57 3.10 10.77
CA ALA A 173 -15.16 3.94 11.89
C ALA A 173 -16.33 4.77 12.46
N PHE A 174 -17.32 5.11 11.65
CA PHE A 174 -18.55 5.75 12.12
C PHE A 174 -19.43 4.78 12.92
N ALA A 175 -19.43 3.50 12.54
CA ALA A 175 -20.22 2.46 13.20
C ALA A 175 -19.55 1.90 14.48
N SER A 176 -18.26 2.22 14.73
CA SER A 176 -17.50 1.67 15.86
C SER A 176 -16.57 2.74 16.46
N ASP A 177 -16.86 3.17 17.68
CA ASP A 177 -16.08 4.19 18.39
C ASP A 177 -14.62 3.79 18.64
N ASP A 178 -14.35 2.50 18.74
CA ASP A 178 -13.03 1.93 19.01
C ASP A 178 -12.15 1.80 17.76
N PHE A 179 -12.75 1.75 16.56
CA PHE A 179 -12.00 1.58 15.31
C PHE A 179 -11.55 2.94 14.76
N LYS A 180 -10.25 3.11 14.61
CA LYS A 180 -9.63 4.33 14.06
C LYS A 180 -8.81 3.98 12.83
N TYR A 181 -8.87 4.84 11.81
CA TYR A 181 -8.08 4.66 10.59
C TYR A 181 -7.40 5.94 10.14
N ALA A 182 -6.35 5.77 9.32
CA ALA A 182 -5.75 6.81 8.52
C ALA A 182 -5.61 6.31 7.08
N ALA A 183 -6.14 7.06 6.11
CA ALA A 183 -5.97 6.80 4.69
C ALA A 183 -4.94 7.78 4.13
N LEU A 184 -3.83 7.27 3.60
CA LEU A 184 -2.70 8.07 3.12
C LEU A 184 -2.79 8.23 1.61
N ARG A 185 -3.20 9.42 1.14
CA ARG A 185 -3.31 9.76 -0.30
C ARG A 185 -2.00 10.37 -0.80
N TYR A 186 -1.02 9.54 -1.07
CA TYR A 186 0.26 9.99 -1.63
C TYR A 186 0.31 9.82 -3.15
N PHE A 187 1.23 10.56 -3.76
CA PHE A 187 1.54 10.49 -5.19
C PHE A 187 2.58 9.39 -5.46
N ASN A 188 3.50 9.65 -6.39
CA ASN A 188 4.55 8.73 -6.75
C ASN A 188 5.65 8.72 -5.68
N VAL A 189 5.74 7.63 -4.92
CA VAL A 189 6.78 7.44 -3.91
C VAL A 189 8.11 7.16 -4.61
N ALA A 190 9.19 7.78 -4.13
CA ALA A 190 10.54 7.56 -4.61
C ALA A 190 11.52 7.42 -3.44
N GLY A 191 12.60 6.71 -3.67
CA GLY A 191 13.67 6.49 -2.70
C GLY A 191 14.11 5.04 -2.62
N SER A 192 15.21 4.82 -1.90
CA SER A 192 15.74 3.49 -1.59
C SER A 192 16.40 3.52 -0.22
N ASP A 193 16.66 2.35 0.34
CA ASP A 193 17.49 2.23 1.53
C ASP A 193 18.90 2.78 1.26
N PRO A 194 19.45 3.66 2.12
CA PRO A 194 20.80 4.19 1.95
C PRO A 194 21.88 3.11 1.87
N ASP A 195 21.69 2.00 2.57
CA ASP A 195 22.61 0.86 2.57
C ASP A 195 22.39 -0.10 1.38
N GLY A 196 21.42 0.20 0.51
CA GLY A 196 21.12 -0.57 -0.69
C GLY A 196 20.50 -1.95 -0.47
N ARG A 197 20.00 -2.23 0.73
CA ARG A 197 19.44 -3.55 1.09
C ARG A 197 18.04 -3.79 0.52
N ILE A 198 17.23 -2.72 0.42
CA ILE A 198 15.88 -2.72 -0.17
C ILE A 198 15.66 -1.50 -1.06
N GLY A 199 14.79 -1.62 -2.05
CA GLY A 199 14.47 -0.56 -2.99
C GLY A 199 13.33 -0.95 -3.93
N GLN A 200 13.08 -0.12 -4.94
CA GLN A 200 12.08 -0.41 -5.95
C GLN A 200 12.62 -1.41 -6.98
N SER A 201 12.26 -2.68 -6.84
CA SER A 201 12.72 -3.77 -7.72
C SER A 201 11.73 -4.13 -8.84
N THR A 202 10.55 -3.47 -8.89
CA THR A 202 9.51 -3.72 -9.90
C THR A 202 10.08 -3.68 -11.32
N GLU A 203 9.91 -4.76 -12.06
CA GLU A 203 10.25 -4.81 -13.48
C GLU A 203 9.32 -3.90 -14.30
N ASN A 204 9.82 -3.36 -15.39
CA ASN A 204 9.07 -2.48 -16.30
C ASN A 204 8.39 -1.30 -15.59
N ALA A 205 9.02 -0.77 -14.54
CA ALA A 205 8.48 0.36 -13.80
C ALA A 205 8.28 1.58 -14.72
N THR A 206 7.16 2.29 -14.46
CA THR A 206 6.78 3.51 -15.19
C THR A 206 7.02 4.78 -14.36
N LEU A 207 7.37 4.64 -13.09
CA LEU A 207 7.61 5.76 -12.18
C LEU A 207 8.86 6.53 -12.58
N LEU A 208 8.73 7.85 -12.72
CA LEU A 208 9.75 8.75 -13.26
C LEU A 208 11.13 8.55 -12.64
N ILE A 209 11.23 8.53 -11.30
CA ILE A 209 12.54 8.45 -10.63
C ILE A 209 13.25 7.12 -10.93
N LYS A 210 12.51 6.00 -10.93
CA LYS A 210 13.11 4.71 -11.29
C LYS A 210 13.53 4.67 -12.75
N VAL A 211 12.69 5.16 -13.66
CA VAL A 211 13.00 5.24 -15.09
C VAL A 211 14.25 6.10 -15.33
N ALA A 212 14.35 7.25 -14.64
CA ALA A 212 15.51 8.13 -14.72
C ALA A 212 16.78 7.45 -14.18
N ALA A 213 16.69 6.77 -13.03
CA ALA A 213 17.81 6.04 -12.45
C ALA A 213 18.28 4.88 -13.36
N GLU A 214 17.35 4.14 -13.96
CA GLU A 214 17.67 3.07 -14.92
C GLU A 214 18.35 3.62 -16.18
N ALA A 215 17.90 4.77 -16.69
CA ALA A 215 18.53 5.43 -17.84
C ALA A 215 19.93 5.95 -17.48
N ALA A 216 20.07 6.60 -16.33
CA ALA A 216 21.37 7.13 -15.86
C ALA A 216 22.40 6.02 -15.60
N THR A 217 21.97 4.82 -15.21
CA THR A 217 22.84 3.66 -14.95
C THR A 217 23.04 2.75 -16.18
N GLY A 218 22.45 3.10 -17.34
CA GLY A 218 22.55 2.32 -18.57
C GLY A 218 21.69 1.04 -18.60
N LYS A 219 20.85 0.81 -17.60
CA LYS A 219 19.88 -0.32 -17.61
C LYS A 219 18.74 -0.09 -18.59
N ARG A 220 18.45 1.15 -18.94
CA ARG A 220 17.46 1.58 -19.93
C ARG A 220 18.12 2.50 -20.95
N GLU A 221 17.84 2.29 -22.21
CA GLU A 221 18.46 3.05 -23.31
C GLU A 221 18.10 4.54 -23.26
N LYS A 222 16.84 4.87 -22.93
CA LYS A 222 16.30 6.24 -22.95
C LYS A 222 15.07 6.40 -22.08
N MET A 223 14.77 7.64 -21.74
CA MET A 223 13.47 8.09 -21.22
C MET A 223 12.65 8.68 -22.36
N TYR A 224 11.32 8.58 -22.22
CA TYR A 224 10.36 9.24 -23.11
C TYR A 224 9.65 10.37 -22.37
N ILE A 225 9.47 11.49 -23.07
CA ILE A 225 8.55 12.56 -22.69
C ILE A 225 7.29 12.34 -23.51
N PHE A 226 6.14 12.14 -22.85
CA PHE A 226 4.89 11.77 -23.50
C PHE A 226 4.00 12.95 -23.86
N GLY A 227 4.47 14.18 -23.67
CA GLY A 227 3.81 15.43 -23.97
C GLY A 227 4.53 16.59 -23.30
N ASP A 228 4.32 17.79 -23.81
CA ASP A 228 4.89 19.04 -23.30
C ASP A 228 3.87 20.21 -23.37
N ASP A 229 2.59 19.87 -23.50
CA ASP A 229 1.46 20.79 -23.77
C ASP A 229 0.37 20.78 -22.65
N TYR A 230 0.72 20.30 -21.44
CA TYR A 230 -0.17 20.27 -20.27
C TYR A 230 0.43 20.94 -19.04
#